data_8cbef4681cd5269e7a615e942c0728e9
#
_entry.id   8cbef4681cd5269e7a615e942c0728e9
#
_cell.length_a   1.000
_cell.length_b   1.000
_cell.length_c   1.000
_cell.angle_alpha   90.00
_cell.angle_beta   90.00
_cell.angle_gamma   90.00
#
_symmetry.space_group_name_H-M   'P 1'
#
loop_
_entity.id
_entity.type
_entity.pdbx_description
1 polymer ?
#
loop_
_entity_poly.entity_id
_entity_poly.type
_entity_poly.pdbx_seq_one_letter_code
_entity_poly.pdbx_strand_id
1 'polypeptide(L)'
;MLPVVAAALATAVPLRAEELALNTSLPSRILLDLQRREISVVLDGRMRGSWPVAIGDPKTPTPQGEFSILTKTIDPIYVSEKSGQRKELSGPTSPIGDRYLAFHRNGRGEFGIHGTPWPHWVKTRAAVSLGCVRMLNVHVRQLFDLVDVGTTLEIRG
;
A
#
# COMPACT_ATOMS: atom_id res chain seq x y z
N MET A 1 -8.59 33.06 71.35
CA MET A 1 -8.58 31.78 70.71
C MET A 1 -8.98 32.01 69.26
N LEU A 2 -8.01 32.00 68.35
CA LEU A 2 -8.24 32.11 66.86
C LEU A 2 -8.07 30.74 66.25
N PRO A 3 -8.96 30.30 65.37
CA PRO A 3 -8.76 29.00 64.65
C PRO A 3 -7.75 29.13 63.52
N VAL A 4 -6.84 28.18 63.53
CA VAL A 4 -5.86 27.98 62.42
C VAL A 4 -6.58 27.30 61.28
N VAL A 5 -6.67 27.99 60.13
CA VAL A 5 -7.16 27.39 58.87
C VAL A 5 -5.98 26.75 58.19
N ALA A 6 -5.99 25.42 58.11
CA ALA A 6 -5.01 24.66 57.31
C ALA A 6 -5.41 24.72 55.83
N ALA A 7 -4.60 25.38 55.02
CA ALA A 7 -4.74 25.37 53.57
C ALA A 7 -4.15 24.06 52.99
N ALA A 8 -4.99 23.23 52.44
CA ALA A 8 -4.57 22.05 51.70
C ALA A 8 -4.04 22.50 50.30
N LEU A 9 -2.75 22.35 50.10
CA LEU A 9 -2.11 22.47 48.77
C LEU A 9 -2.47 21.24 47.93
N ALA A 10 -3.38 21.42 46.99
CA ALA A 10 -3.63 20.42 45.96
C ALA A 10 -2.48 20.48 44.96
N THR A 11 -1.65 19.45 44.95
CA THR A 11 -0.63 19.24 43.93
C THR A 11 -1.32 18.80 42.62
N ALA A 12 -1.40 19.71 41.67
CA ALA A 12 -1.83 19.38 40.32
C ALA A 12 -0.76 18.50 39.64
N VAL A 13 -1.04 17.23 39.45
CA VAL A 13 -0.25 16.32 38.65
C VAL A 13 -0.40 16.74 37.19
N PRO A 14 0.69 16.95 36.42
CA PRO A 14 0.56 17.32 35.02
C PRO A 14 0.11 16.10 34.18
N LEU A 15 -1.14 16.08 33.84
CA LEU A 15 -1.78 15.11 32.90
C LEU A 15 -1.22 15.14 31.46
N ARG A 16 -0.19 15.95 31.22
CA ARG A 16 0.26 16.28 29.87
C ARG A 16 1.29 15.32 29.26
N ALA A 17 1.90 14.45 30.05
CA ALA A 17 2.93 13.53 29.57
C ALA A 17 2.36 12.21 29.04
N GLU A 18 1.27 11.71 29.61
CA GLU A 18 0.61 10.47 29.16
C GLU A 18 -0.24 10.65 27.90
N GLU A 19 -0.86 11.81 27.73
CA GLU A 19 -1.66 12.13 26.54
C GLU A 19 -0.79 12.32 25.27
N LEU A 20 0.45 12.75 25.42
CA LEU A 20 1.41 12.86 24.33
C LEU A 20 2.05 11.50 23.93
N ALA A 21 2.06 10.52 24.82
CA ALA A 21 2.57 9.18 24.54
C ALA A 21 1.56 8.29 23.80
N LEU A 22 0.28 8.61 23.84
CA LEU A 22 -0.81 7.83 23.21
C LEU A 22 -1.00 8.11 21.71
N ASN A 23 -0.30 9.08 21.14
CA ASN A 23 -0.51 9.51 19.73
C ASN A 23 0.72 9.41 18.83
N THR A 24 1.73 8.65 19.19
CA THR A 24 2.88 8.33 18.34
C THR A 24 2.78 6.93 17.76
N SER A 25 1.64 6.59 17.13
CA SER A 25 1.66 5.46 16.21
C SER A 25 2.55 5.82 15.02
N LEU A 26 3.58 5.02 14.78
CA LEU A 26 4.43 5.21 13.60
C LEU A 26 3.56 5.08 12.34
N PRO A 27 3.71 5.97 11.36
CA PRO A 27 2.85 5.96 10.18
C PRO A 27 2.97 4.62 9.45
N SER A 28 1.83 4.10 9.03
CA SER A 28 1.74 2.92 8.17
C SER A 28 2.37 3.22 6.81
N ARG A 29 3.16 2.30 6.27
CA ARG A 29 3.79 2.45 4.97
C ARG A 29 3.97 1.13 4.24
N ILE A 30 3.95 1.22 2.93
CA ILE A 30 4.30 0.15 2.01
C ILE A 30 5.73 0.41 1.51
N LEU A 31 6.56 -0.63 1.48
CA LEU A 31 7.91 -0.59 0.95
C LEU A 31 7.99 -1.54 -0.25
N LEU A 32 8.39 -1.03 -1.41
CA LEU A 32 8.66 -1.83 -2.61
C LEU A 32 10.14 -1.74 -2.96
N ASP A 33 10.82 -2.87 -2.87
CA ASP A 33 12.21 -3.05 -3.29
C ASP A 33 12.22 -3.66 -4.69
N LEU A 34 12.64 -2.86 -5.68
CA LEU A 34 12.67 -3.28 -7.09
C LEU A 34 13.83 -4.23 -7.38
N GLN A 35 14.94 -4.18 -6.62
CA GLN A 35 16.05 -5.12 -6.79
C GLN A 35 15.67 -6.50 -6.27
N ARG A 36 15.06 -6.57 -5.08
CA ARG A 36 14.56 -7.81 -4.50
C ARG A 36 13.24 -8.28 -5.11
N ARG A 37 12.54 -7.34 -5.78
CA ARG A 37 11.19 -7.55 -6.32
C ARG A 37 10.25 -8.10 -5.25
N GLU A 38 10.19 -7.34 -4.17
CA GLU A 38 9.46 -7.68 -2.97
C GLU A 38 8.74 -6.44 -2.44
N ILE A 39 7.47 -6.62 -2.06
CA ILE A 39 6.67 -5.59 -1.42
C ILE A 39 6.37 -5.99 0.02
N SER A 40 6.47 -5.05 0.94
CA SER A 40 6.19 -5.28 2.35
C SER A 40 5.37 -4.14 2.96
N VAL A 41 4.68 -4.44 4.06
CA VAL A 41 3.87 -3.49 4.83
C VAL A 41 4.40 -3.40 6.24
N VAL A 42 4.58 -2.16 6.68
CA VAL A 42 4.93 -1.83 8.06
C VAL A 42 3.77 -1.03 8.67
N LEU A 43 3.20 -1.54 9.76
CA LEU A 43 2.16 -0.88 10.56
C LEU A 43 2.69 -0.73 11.98
N ASP A 44 2.60 0.46 12.56
CA ASP A 44 3.08 0.76 13.92
C ASP A 44 4.52 0.28 14.17
N GLY A 45 5.40 0.49 13.18
CA GLY A 45 6.80 0.08 13.23
C GLY A 45 7.06 -1.43 13.13
N ARG A 46 6.03 -2.24 12.88
CA ARG A 46 6.14 -3.70 12.77
C ARG A 46 5.84 -4.18 11.35
N MET A 47 6.66 -5.08 10.84
CA MET A 47 6.40 -5.79 9.59
C MET A 47 5.13 -6.64 9.73
N ARG A 48 4.15 -6.44 8.86
CA ARG A 48 2.87 -7.17 8.84
C ARG A 48 2.74 -8.14 7.69
N GLY A 49 3.53 -7.96 6.65
CA GLY A 49 3.56 -8.85 5.51
C GLY A 49 4.68 -8.50 4.55
N SER A 50 5.13 -9.50 3.80
CA SER A 50 6.12 -9.36 2.73
C SER A 50 5.81 -10.39 1.66
N TRP A 51 5.79 -9.97 0.39
CA TRP A 51 5.37 -10.81 -0.73
C TRP A 51 6.20 -10.56 -1.98
N PRO A 52 6.46 -11.60 -2.79
CA PRO A 52 7.08 -11.43 -4.09
C PRO A 52 6.18 -10.66 -5.03
N VAL A 53 6.78 -9.91 -5.96
CA VAL A 53 6.07 -9.16 -7.00
C VAL A 53 6.72 -9.34 -8.36
N ALA A 54 5.93 -9.12 -9.43
CA ALA A 54 6.44 -8.79 -10.75
C ALA A 54 6.35 -7.28 -10.96
N ILE A 55 7.32 -6.71 -11.66
CA ILE A 55 7.50 -5.27 -11.84
C ILE A 55 7.54 -4.87 -13.31
N GLY A 56 7.70 -3.58 -13.59
CA GLY A 56 7.85 -3.05 -14.93
C GLY A 56 9.05 -3.62 -15.68
N ASP A 57 8.88 -3.82 -16.98
CA ASP A 57 9.98 -4.13 -17.91
C ASP A 57 11.02 -2.98 -17.87
N PRO A 58 12.32 -3.23 -18.10
CA PRO A 58 13.34 -2.18 -18.16
C PRO A 58 13.04 -1.02 -19.12
N LYS A 59 12.24 -1.25 -20.17
CA LYS A 59 11.79 -0.20 -21.10
C LYS A 59 10.59 0.59 -20.58
N THR A 60 9.85 0.04 -19.64
CA THR A 60 8.68 0.63 -19.01
C THR A 60 8.73 0.41 -17.48
N PRO A 61 9.75 0.96 -16.81
CA PRO A 61 10.03 0.62 -15.43
C PRO A 61 8.93 1.13 -14.49
N THR A 62 8.77 0.42 -13.39
CA THR A 62 8.01 0.91 -12.25
C THR A 62 8.66 2.20 -11.73
N PRO A 63 7.90 3.29 -11.54
CA PRO A 63 8.46 4.56 -11.08
C PRO A 63 9.02 4.42 -9.66
N GLN A 64 10.16 5.07 -9.40
CA GLN A 64 10.80 5.13 -8.08
C GLN A 64 10.45 6.43 -7.37
N GLY A 65 10.47 6.41 -6.05
CA GLY A 65 10.22 7.55 -5.19
C GLY A 65 9.19 7.27 -4.11
N GLU A 66 8.65 8.33 -3.55
CA GLU A 66 7.60 8.27 -2.53
C GLU A 66 6.26 8.66 -3.16
N PHE A 67 5.28 7.83 -2.94
CA PHE A 67 3.91 7.97 -3.43
C PHE A 67 2.92 7.74 -2.29
N SER A 68 1.64 7.96 -2.57
CA SER A 68 0.53 7.57 -1.67
C SER A 68 -0.44 6.70 -2.44
N ILE A 69 -1.13 5.80 -1.74
CA ILE A 69 -2.27 5.09 -2.33
C ILE A 69 -3.37 6.10 -2.61
N LEU A 70 -3.71 6.26 -3.88
CA LEU A 70 -4.68 7.23 -4.39
C LEU A 70 -6.11 6.69 -4.33
N THR A 71 -6.29 5.44 -4.73
CA THR A 71 -7.58 4.74 -4.74
C THR A 71 -7.40 3.26 -4.46
N LYS A 72 -8.46 2.64 -3.95
CA LYS A 72 -8.59 1.19 -3.75
C LYS A 72 -9.86 0.70 -4.43
N THR A 73 -9.74 -0.31 -5.29
CA THR A 73 -10.87 -0.83 -6.05
C THR A 73 -10.98 -2.34 -5.94
N ILE A 74 -12.17 -2.84 -5.60
CA ILE A 74 -12.53 -4.25 -5.63
C ILE A 74 -13.13 -4.53 -7.01
N ASP A 75 -12.75 -5.66 -7.61
CA ASP A 75 -13.17 -6.09 -8.95
C ASP A 75 -13.04 -4.98 -10.01
N PRO A 76 -11.82 -4.40 -10.18
CA PRO A 76 -11.60 -3.35 -11.15
C PRO A 76 -11.93 -3.83 -12.56
N ILE A 77 -12.51 -2.95 -13.37
CA ILE A 77 -12.83 -3.25 -14.76
C ILE A 77 -11.58 -3.03 -15.62
N TYR A 78 -11.13 -4.08 -16.27
CA TYR A 78 -10.10 -4.03 -17.30
C TYR A 78 -10.74 -4.01 -18.68
N VAL A 79 -10.43 -3.01 -19.47
CA VAL A 79 -10.93 -2.89 -20.85
C VAL A 79 -9.87 -3.43 -21.81
N SER A 80 -10.23 -4.49 -22.53
CA SER A 80 -9.39 -5.06 -23.60
C SER A 80 -10.00 -4.70 -24.96
N GLU A 81 -9.18 -4.19 -25.87
CA GLU A 81 -9.58 -3.87 -27.25
C GLU A 81 -8.88 -4.78 -28.26
N LYS A 82 -8.57 -6.01 -27.86
CA LYS A 82 -7.97 -6.99 -28.79
C LYS A 82 -8.95 -7.39 -29.88
N SER A 83 -8.45 -7.49 -31.10
CA SER A 83 -9.23 -7.92 -32.30
C SER A 83 -10.40 -6.97 -32.66
N GLY A 84 -10.30 -5.67 -32.36
CA GLY A 84 -11.32 -4.68 -32.69
C GLY A 84 -12.62 -4.82 -31.87
N GLN A 85 -12.65 -5.72 -30.89
CA GLN A 85 -13.76 -5.87 -29.96
C GLN A 85 -13.39 -5.37 -28.58
N ARG A 86 -14.19 -4.47 -28.04
CA ARG A 86 -14.09 -4.03 -26.65
C ARG A 86 -14.69 -5.10 -25.73
N LYS A 87 -13.88 -5.61 -24.80
CA LYS A 87 -14.32 -6.50 -23.72
C LYS A 87 -14.00 -5.90 -22.38
N GLU A 88 -14.95 -5.96 -21.47
CA GLU A 88 -14.76 -5.62 -20.06
C GLU A 88 -14.54 -6.91 -19.27
N LEU A 89 -13.44 -6.94 -18.50
CA LEU A 89 -13.03 -8.08 -17.68
C LEU A 89 -12.88 -7.61 -16.24
N SER A 90 -13.36 -8.40 -15.28
CA SER A 90 -13.18 -8.13 -13.87
C SER A 90 -13.03 -9.44 -13.08
N GLY A 91 -12.68 -9.32 -11.80
CA GLY A 91 -12.52 -10.47 -10.92
C GLY A 91 -11.14 -11.15 -11.04
N PRO A 92 -10.95 -12.32 -10.38
CA PRO A 92 -9.65 -12.96 -10.23
C PRO A 92 -8.98 -13.40 -11.54
N THR A 93 -9.76 -13.61 -12.59
CA THR A 93 -9.29 -14.01 -13.94
C THR A 93 -9.01 -12.83 -14.85
N SER A 94 -9.31 -11.61 -14.41
CA SER A 94 -8.97 -10.38 -15.12
C SER A 94 -7.45 -10.17 -15.16
N PRO A 95 -6.89 -9.56 -16.22
CA PRO A 95 -5.47 -9.22 -16.31
C PRO A 95 -4.93 -8.40 -15.13
N ILE A 96 -5.79 -7.68 -14.42
CA ILE A 96 -5.44 -6.88 -13.24
C ILE A 96 -5.99 -7.46 -11.92
N GLY A 97 -6.50 -8.70 -11.96
CA GLY A 97 -7.02 -9.39 -10.78
C GLY A 97 -8.26 -8.75 -10.20
N ASP A 98 -8.55 -9.05 -8.94
CA ASP A 98 -9.76 -8.60 -8.24
C ASP A 98 -9.51 -7.49 -7.20
N ARG A 99 -8.27 -7.00 -7.08
CA ARG A 99 -7.90 -5.86 -6.23
C ARG A 99 -6.93 -4.96 -6.96
N TYR A 100 -7.15 -3.65 -6.85
CA TYR A 100 -6.31 -2.63 -7.46
C TYR A 100 -6.10 -1.47 -6.48
N LEU A 101 -4.84 -1.08 -6.30
CA LEU A 101 -4.44 0.08 -5.51
C LEU A 101 -3.67 1.02 -6.45
N ALA A 102 -4.30 2.11 -6.87
CA ALA A 102 -3.62 3.13 -7.67
C ALA A 102 -2.67 3.96 -6.81
N PHE A 103 -1.46 4.27 -7.32
CA PHE A 103 -0.50 5.09 -6.58
C PHE A 103 0.13 6.23 -7.39
N HIS A 104 0.04 6.20 -8.71
CA HIS A 104 0.62 7.26 -9.54
C HIS A 104 -0.13 7.40 -10.86
N ARG A 105 -0.15 8.62 -11.40
CA ARG A 105 -0.67 8.93 -12.73
C ARG A 105 0.26 9.91 -13.44
N ASN A 106 0.51 9.66 -14.70
CA ASN A 106 1.29 10.58 -15.57
C ASN A 106 0.80 10.46 -17.01
N GLY A 107 1.54 11.08 -17.97
CA GLY A 107 1.20 11.04 -19.40
C GLY A 107 1.18 9.67 -20.04
N ARG A 108 1.73 8.63 -19.39
CA ARG A 108 1.66 7.22 -19.83
C ARG A 108 0.48 6.46 -19.25
N GLY A 109 -0.28 7.05 -18.32
CA GLY A 109 -1.44 6.45 -17.70
C GLY A 109 -1.34 6.31 -16.18
N GLU A 110 -2.10 5.39 -15.63
CA GLU A 110 -2.16 5.09 -14.21
C GLU A 110 -1.28 3.89 -13.85
N PHE A 111 -0.58 4.01 -12.74
CA PHE A 111 0.24 2.96 -12.14
C PHE A 111 -0.43 2.46 -10.86
N GLY A 112 -0.50 1.15 -10.72
CA GLY A 112 -1.11 0.51 -9.57
C GLY A 112 -0.42 -0.77 -9.14
N ILE A 113 -0.80 -1.23 -7.96
CA ILE A 113 -0.51 -2.55 -7.42
C ILE A 113 -1.78 -3.37 -7.59
N HIS A 114 -1.70 -4.52 -8.24
CA HIS A 114 -2.89 -5.31 -8.55
C HIS A 114 -2.61 -6.82 -8.61
N GLY A 115 -3.67 -7.61 -8.64
CA GLY A 115 -3.59 -9.05 -8.84
C GLY A 115 -3.28 -9.46 -10.28
N THR A 116 -3.20 -10.76 -10.51
CA THR A 116 -2.95 -11.32 -11.86
C THR A 116 -3.49 -12.74 -11.96
N PRO A 117 -4.01 -13.16 -13.12
CA PRO A 117 -4.35 -14.56 -13.41
C PRO A 117 -3.12 -15.38 -13.81
N TRP A 118 -1.94 -14.76 -13.92
CA TRP A 118 -0.69 -15.40 -14.37
C TRP A 118 0.34 -15.46 -13.24
N PRO A 119 0.19 -16.41 -12.28
CA PRO A 119 1.01 -16.47 -11.07
C PRO A 119 2.49 -16.72 -11.31
N HIS A 120 2.86 -17.32 -12.46
CA HIS A 120 4.24 -17.63 -12.79
C HIS A 120 5.14 -16.37 -12.87
N TRP A 121 4.62 -15.23 -13.37
CA TRP A 121 5.39 -13.99 -13.39
C TRP A 121 5.74 -13.46 -12.01
N VAL A 122 4.82 -13.61 -11.06
CA VAL A 122 5.07 -13.20 -9.68
C VAL A 122 6.03 -14.19 -8.99
N LYS A 123 5.81 -15.49 -9.18
CA LYS A 123 6.68 -16.53 -8.59
C LYS A 123 8.13 -16.44 -9.08
N THR A 124 8.34 -16.07 -10.35
CA THR A 124 9.66 -15.85 -10.93
C THR A 124 10.18 -14.42 -10.74
N ARG A 125 9.41 -13.56 -10.05
CA ARG A 125 9.76 -12.15 -9.84
C ARG A 125 10.10 -11.45 -11.17
N ALA A 126 9.29 -11.64 -12.21
CA ALA A 126 9.57 -11.16 -13.56
C ALA A 126 9.47 -9.63 -13.69
N ALA A 127 10.23 -9.04 -14.61
CA ALA A 127 10.13 -7.63 -15.01
C ALA A 127 9.46 -7.57 -16.39
N VAL A 128 8.12 -7.51 -16.42
CA VAL A 128 7.32 -7.77 -17.65
C VAL A 128 6.12 -6.82 -17.82
N SER A 129 5.86 -5.93 -16.88
CA SER A 129 4.71 -5.03 -16.96
C SER A 129 5.04 -3.70 -17.63
N LEU A 130 4.01 -2.90 -17.91
CA LEU A 130 4.17 -1.52 -18.37
C LEU A 130 4.42 -0.52 -17.22
N GLY A 131 4.83 -1.02 -16.04
CA GLY A 131 5.16 -0.24 -14.87
C GLY A 131 4.33 -0.56 -13.63
N CYS A 132 3.16 -1.20 -13.78
CA CYS A 132 2.38 -1.68 -12.65
C CYS A 132 3.09 -2.81 -11.90
N VAL A 133 2.75 -2.96 -10.63
CA VAL A 133 3.24 -4.00 -9.74
C VAL A 133 2.21 -5.12 -9.66
N ARG A 134 2.62 -6.34 -10.01
CA ARG A 134 1.73 -7.51 -9.99
C ARG A 134 2.01 -8.37 -8.78
N MET A 135 0.95 -8.73 -8.08
CA MET A 135 0.97 -9.65 -6.94
C MET A 135 0.10 -10.89 -7.24
N LEU A 136 0.33 -11.99 -6.53
CA LEU A 136 -0.67 -13.06 -6.50
C LEU A 136 -1.99 -12.50 -5.95
N ASN A 137 -3.14 -12.96 -6.48
CA ASN A 137 -4.44 -12.47 -6.02
C ASN A 137 -4.64 -12.62 -4.50
N VAL A 138 -4.17 -13.72 -3.92
CA VAL A 138 -4.23 -13.93 -2.46
C VAL A 138 -3.40 -12.89 -1.69
N HIS A 139 -2.24 -12.52 -2.22
CA HIS A 139 -1.35 -11.55 -1.58
C HIS A 139 -1.85 -10.11 -1.71
N VAL A 140 -2.36 -9.72 -2.88
CA VAL A 140 -2.90 -8.37 -3.05
C VAL A 140 -4.16 -8.13 -2.21
N ARG A 141 -4.96 -9.15 -1.95
CA ARG A 141 -6.07 -9.06 -1.00
C ARG A 141 -5.58 -8.78 0.41
N GLN A 142 -4.54 -9.48 0.87
CA GLN A 142 -3.93 -9.25 2.18
C GLN A 142 -3.37 -7.83 2.29
N LEU A 143 -2.61 -7.36 1.28
CA LEU A 143 -2.13 -5.98 1.22
C LEU A 143 -3.28 -4.97 1.25
N PHE A 144 -4.31 -5.21 0.44
CA PHE A 144 -5.49 -4.36 0.33
C PHE A 144 -6.22 -4.17 1.66
N ASP A 145 -6.33 -5.23 2.46
CA ASP A 145 -7.01 -5.20 3.76
C ASP A 145 -6.16 -4.52 4.85
N LEU A 146 -4.83 -4.46 4.68
CA LEU A 146 -3.90 -3.88 5.65
C LEU A 146 -3.70 -2.37 5.50
N VAL A 147 -4.02 -1.78 4.35
CA VAL A 147 -3.69 -0.38 4.05
C VAL A 147 -4.90 0.42 3.59
N ASP A 148 -4.82 1.74 3.77
CA ASP A 148 -5.87 2.69 3.40
C ASP A 148 -5.42 3.62 2.27
N VAL A 149 -6.38 4.33 1.66
CA VAL A 149 -6.09 5.49 0.80
C VAL A 149 -5.28 6.50 1.63
N GLY A 150 -4.22 7.04 1.03
CA GLY A 150 -3.29 7.93 1.71
C GLY A 150 -2.09 7.22 2.36
N THR A 151 -2.10 5.87 2.48
CA THR A 151 -0.92 5.13 2.97
C THR A 151 0.29 5.42 2.06
N THR A 152 1.42 5.77 2.69
CA THR A 152 2.68 6.02 1.96
C THR A 152 3.18 4.74 1.31
N LEU A 153 3.60 4.85 0.05
CA LEU A 153 4.29 3.81 -0.72
C LEU A 153 5.67 4.34 -1.10
N GLU A 154 6.70 3.71 -0.57
CA GLU A 154 8.08 4.00 -0.93
C GLU A 154 8.61 2.95 -1.89
N ILE A 155 9.07 3.37 -3.08
CA ILE A 155 9.62 2.51 -4.14
C ILE A 155 11.09 2.82 -4.33
N ARG A 156 11.93 1.83 -4.06
CA ARG A 156 13.39 1.91 -4.18
C ARG A 156 13.92 0.89 -5.18
N GLY A 157 14.99 1.24 -5.91
CA GLY A 157 15.70 0.36 -6.83
C GLY A 157 17.19 0.40 -6.61
#